data_303172b25b4f67dd70d5d2fc12337f1b
#
_entry.id   303172b25b4f67dd70d5d2fc12337f1b
#
_cell.length_a   1.000
_cell.length_b   1.000
_cell.length_c   1.000
_cell.angle_alpha   90.00
_cell.angle_beta   90.00
_cell.angle_gamma   90.00
#
_symmetry.space_group_name_H-M   'P 1'
#
loop_
_entity.id
_entity.type
_entity.pdbx_description
1 polymer ?
#
loop_
_entity_poly.entity_id
_entity_poly.type
_entity_poly.pdbx_seq_one_letter_code
_entity_poly.pdbx_strand_id
1 'polypeptide(L)'
;MTEVVAALESSLYPRASTSFSQEDLVDEWSDLDLERNTRVVRDGDRVVGYGAVRGRGELWRAEGYVHPAEHGRGIGKLLATTFERDAAAGGARRIHNGVYEPDAVARRLLKSIGYRAVRVFREMRIELAAPPPVPTWPEGLRAATFDPERDALAFHAAQTEAFADAWEYTARDFESWSRTNLASERFDPALWCVVRAGDEIAAGTICTANTYGGGFVQILFTRRPWRRHGIGAALLADAFRRLWEGGERRVGLGVDAESVTGAFRLYERAGMTPALGWVQYEKELRATG
;
A
#
# COMPACT_ATOMS: atom_id res chain seq x y z
N MET A 1 -17.11 -9.78 2.35
CA MET A 1 -16.22 -9.00 1.44
C MET A 1 -14.88 -9.67 1.27
N THR A 2 -14.20 -10.08 2.33
CA THR A 2 -12.92 -10.82 2.27
C THR A 2 -12.98 -12.09 1.42
N GLU A 3 -14.10 -12.82 1.45
CA GLU A 3 -14.34 -13.98 0.56
C GLU A 3 -14.27 -13.63 -0.92
N VAL A 4 -14.72 -12.43 -1.31
CA VAL A 4 -14.67 -11.97 -2.72
C VAL A 4 -13.21 -11.78 -3.16
N VAL A 5 -12.39 -11.11 -2.33
CA VAL A 5 -10.95 -10.94 -2.61
C VAL A 5 -10.24 -12.29 -2.61
N ALA A 6 -10.49 -13.13 -1.60
CA ALA A 6 -9.89 -14.45 -1.51
C ALA A 6 -10.20 -15.32 -2.74
N ALA A 7 -11.45 -15.32 -3.20
CA ALA A 7 -11.84 -16.03 -4.42
C ALA A 7 -11.17 -15.46 -5.67
N LEU A 8 -11.08 -14.13 -5.77
CA LEU A 8 -10.44 -13.47 -6.90
C LEU A 8 -8.92 -13.75 -6.92
N GLU A 9 -8.23 -13.55 -5.79
CA GLU A 9 -6.80 -13.84 -5.68
C GLU A 9 -6.49 -15.31 -5.97
N SER A 10 -7.26 -16.24 -5.41
CA SER A 10 -7.07 -17.68 -5.68
C SER A 10 -7.23 -18.02 -7.15
N SER A 11 -8.13 -17.33 -7.87
CA SER A 11 -8.31 -17.53 -9.30
C SER A 11 -7.18 -16.94 -10.15
N LEU A 12 -6.56 -15.85 -9.71
CA LEU A 12 -5.52 -15.13 -10.43
C LEU A 12 -4.10 -15.58 -10.07
N TYR A 13 -3.91 -16.00 -8.82
CA TYR A 13 -2.62 -16.41 -8.25
C TYR A 13 -2.75 -17.76 -7.52
N PRO A 14 -2.91 -18.88 -8.24
CA PRO A 14 -3.20 -20.19 -7.64
C PRO A 14 -2.12 -20.72 -6.67
N ARG A 15 -0.93 -20.12 -6.71
CA ARG A 15 0.21 -20.49 -5.84
C ARG A 15 0.43 -19.50 -4.69
N ALA A 16 -0.26 -18.37 -4.70
CA ALA A 16 -0.18 -17.41 -3.59
C ALA A 16 -1.19 -17.82 -2.52
N SER A 17 -0.78 -17.81 -1.26
CA SER A 17 -1.76 -17.90 -0.17
C SER A 17 -2.50 -16.58 -0.09
N THR A 18 -3.82 -16.60 -0.20
CA THR A 18 -4.67 -15.45 0.10
C THR A 18 -4.50 -15.11 1.58
N SER A 19 -4.21 -13.85 1.85
CA SER A 19 -3.85 -13.41 3.19
C SER A 19 -4.61 -12.18 3.65
N PHE A 20 -5.57 -11.71 2.83
CA PHE A 20 -6.38 -10.55 3.14
C PHE A 20 -7.46 -10.88 4.17
N SER A 21 -7.36 -10.32 5.35
CA SER A 21 -8.26 -10.57 6.48
C SER A 21 -9.36 -9.51 6.60
N GLN A 22 -10.29 -9.73 7.53
CA GLN A 22 -11.29 -8.72 7.86
C GLN A 22 -10.64 -7.51 8.54
N GLU A 23 -9.66 -7.74 9.36
CA GLU A 23 -8.87 -6.71 10.04
C GLU A 23 -8.12 -5.84 9.04
N ASP A 24 -7.57 -6.44 7.96
CA ASP A 24 -6.93 -5.67 6.88
C ASP A 24 -7.93 -4.74 6.20
N LEU A 25 -9.14 -5.23 5.91
CA LEU A 25 -10.20 -4.39 5.31
C LEU A 25 -10.62 -3.25 6.23
N VAL A 26 -10.78 -3.52 7.53
CA VAL A 26 -11.13 -2.49 8.51
C VAL A 26 -10.05 -1.42 8.58
N ASP A 27 -8.78 -1.82 8.61
CA ASP A 27 -7.65 -0.91 8.65
C ASP A 27 -7.55 -0.06 7.35
N GLU A 28 -7.67 -0.69 6.18
CA GLU A 28 -7.66 0.02 4.89
C GLU A 28 -8.77 1.05 4.74
N TRP A 29 -9.91 0.81 5.36
CA TRP A 29 -11.09 1.67 5.27
C TRP A 29 -11.32 2.54 6.51
N SER A 30 -10.37 2.56 7.45
CA SER A 30 -10.48 3.29 8.73
C SER A 30 -10.65 4.82 8.57
N ASP A 31 -10.16 5.39 7.47
CA ASP A 31 -10.25 6.82 7.16
C ASP A 31 -11.42 7.17 6.22
N LEU A 32 -12.27 6.19 5.85
CA LEU A 32 -13.38 6.38 4.93
C LEU A 32 -14.71 6.65 5.65
N ASP A 33 -15.52 7.54 5.07
CA ASP A 33 -16.95 7.57 5.30
C ASP A 33 -17.59 6.41 4.52
N LEU A 34 -17.89 5.32 5.23
CA LEU A 34 -18.33 4.08 4.60
C LEU A 34 -19.62 4.24 3.79
N GLU A 35 -20.56 5.10 4.23
CA GLU A 35 -21.81 5.32 3.49
C GLU A 35 -21.59 6.04 2.17
N ARG A 36 -20.69 7.00 2.17
CA ARG A 36 -20.38 7.81 0.98
C ARG A 36 -19.39 7.16 0.05
N ASN A 37 -18.35 6.55 0.62
CA ASN A 37 -17.17 6.13 -0.14
C ASN A 37 -17.20 4.67 -0.56
N THR A 38 -18.10 3.83 -0.01
CA THR A 38 -18.11 2.40 -0.32
C THR A 38 -19.39 1.95 -1.01
N ARG A 39 -19.30 0.87 -1.77
CA ARG A 39 -20.44 0.20 -2.39
C ARG A 39 -20.30 -1.30 -2.24
N VAL A 40 -21.42 -1.95 -1.91
CA VAL A 40 -21.52 -3.41 -1.80
C VAL A 40 -22.62 -3.89 -2.74
N VAL A 41 -22.31 -4.87 -3.58
CA VAL A 41 -23.28 -5.52 -4.47
C VAL A 41 -23.62 -6.89 -3.89
N ARG A 42 -24.90 -7.16 -3.75
CA ARG A 42 -25.41 -8.41 -3.19
C ARG A 42 -26.26 -9.17 -4.23
N ASP A 43 -26.23 -10.49 -4.12
CA ASP A 43 -27.17 -11.41 -4.78
C ASP A 43 -27.79 -12.26 -3.67
N GLY A 44 -29.02 -11.91 -3.25
CA GLY A 44 -29.61 -12.38 -1.99
C GLY A 44 -28.74 -11.95 -0.80
N ASP A 45 -28.37 -12.91 0.04
CA ASP A 45 -27.52 -12.67 1.22
C ASP A 45 -26.02 -12.66 0.93
N ARG A 46 -25.60 -13.06 -0.29
CA ARG A 46 -24.19 -13.11 -0.67
C ARG A 46 -23.68 -11.76 -1.14
N VAL A 47 -22.52 -11.36 -0.67
CA VAL A 47 -21.73 -10.27 -1.26
C VAL A 47 -21.02 -10.81 -2.50
N VAL A 48 -21.33 -10.25 -3.67
CA VAL A 48 -20.80 -10.68 -4.98
C VAL A 48 -19.83 -9.67 -5.58
N GLY A 49 -19.81 -8.46 -5.04
CA GLY A 49 -18.84 -7.45 -5.41
C GLY A 49 -18.87 -6.30 -4.40
N TYR A 50 -17.78 -5.59 -4.30
CA TYR A 50 -17.69 -4.40 -3.48
C TYR A 50 -16.53 -3.51 -3.93
N GLY A 51 -16.44 -2.32 -3.40
CA GLY A 51 -15.31 -1.43 -3.63
C GLY A 51 -15.46 -0.12 -2.88
N ALA A 52 -14.42 0.69 -3.00
CA ALA A 52 -14.35 1.99 -2.37
C ALA A 52 -13.79 3.05 -3.33
N VAL A 53 -14.14 4.31 -3.09
CA VAL A 53 -13.57 5.48 -3.77
C VAL A 53 -13.15 6.50 -2.75
N ARG A 54 -11.94 7.03 -2.88
CA ARG A 54 -11.38 8.02 -1.97
C ARG A 54 -10.55 9.04 -2.72
N GLY A 55 -10.49 10.27 -2.22
CA GLY A 55 -9.64 11.30 -2.78
C GLY A 55 -9.94 12.68 -2.25
N ARG A 56 -9.05 13.60 -2.57
CA ARG A 56 -9.21 15.04 -2.30
C ARG A 56 -8.63 15.80 -3.50
N GLY A 57 -9.24 16.93 -3.83
CA GLY A 57 -8.81 17.73 -4.99
C GLY A 57 -9.03 16.97 -6.31
N GLU A 58 -8.07 17.08 -7.22
CA GLU A 58 -8.26 16.69 -8.62
C GLU A 58 -8.07 15.19 -8.89
N LEU A 59 -7.41 14.43 -7.99
CA LEU A 59 -7.14 13.01 -8.18
C LEU A 59 -7.83 12.17 -7.12
N TRP A 60 -8.71 11.28 -7.56
CA TRP A 60 -9.35 10.29 -6.71
C TRP A 60 -8.89 8.87 -7.08
N ARG A 61 -8.98 7.97 -6.14
CA ARG A 61 -8.61 6.55 -6.30
C ARG A 61 -9.79 5.67 -5.97
N ALA A 62 -10.06 4.71 -6.84
CA ALA A 62 -11.09 3.70 -6.64
C ALA A 62 -10.46 2.30 -6.65
N GLU A 63 -11.09 1.41 -5.94
CA GLU A 63 -10.84 -0.02 -5.98
C GLU A 63 -12.16 -0.76 -6.07
N GLY A 64 -12.19 -1.87 -6.77
CA GLY A 64 -13.42 -2.66 -6.90
C GLY A 64 -13.09 -4.12 -7.16
N TYR A 65 -13.78 -4.99 -6.44
CA TYR A 65 -13.61 -6.43 -6.45
C TYR A 65 -14.92 -7.11 -6.81
N VAL A 66 -14.88 -8.07 -7.73
CA VAL A 66 -16.05 -8.85 -8.15
C VAL A 66 -15.69 -10.33 -8.04
N HIS A 67 -16.56 -11.10 -7.40
CA HIS A 67 -16.37 -12.53 -7.28
C HIS A 67 -16.25 -13.18 -8.68
N PRO A 68 -15.26 -14.04 -8.95
CA PRO A 68 -15.00 -14.58 -10.29
C PRO A 68 -16.22 -15.27 -10.94
N ALA A 69 -17.03 -15.97 -10.15
CA ALA A 69 -18.24 -16.62 -10.64
C ALA A 69 -19.32 -15.64 -11.14
N GLU A 70 -19.21 -14.36 -10.81
CA GLU A 70 -20.17 -13.31 -11.15
C GLU A 70 -19.64 -12.39 -12.25
N HIS A 71 -18.51 -12.73 -12.86
CA HIS A 71 -17.99 -11.99 -14.00
C HIS A 71 -18.98 -12.03 -15.18
N GLY A 72 -18.97 -10.99 -16.00
CA GLY A 72 -19.89 -10.88 -17.16
C GLY A 72 -21.28 -10.33 -16.82
N ARG A 73 -21.67 -10.21 -15.55
CA ARG A 73 -22.98 -9.68 -15.11
C ARG A 73 -23.05 -8.15 -15.03
N GLY A 74 -22.01 -7.44 -15.43
CA GLY A 74 -21.97 -5.97 -15.43
C GLY A 74 -21.60 -5.33 -14.08
N ILE A 75 -21.35 -6.10 -13.02
CA ILE A 75 -21.06 -5.61 -11.66
C ILE A 75 -19.82 -4.70 -11.65
N GLY A 76 -18.73 -5.12 -12.27
CA GLY A 76 -17.52 -4.32 -12.33
C GLY A 76 -17.71 -2.97 -13.04
N LYS A 77 -18.54 -2.95 -14.13
CA LYS A 77 -18.89 -1.72 -14.83
C LYS A 77 -19.73 -0.81 -13.93
N LEU A 78 -20.70 -1.37 -13.23
CA LEU A 78 -21.54 -0.63 -12.28
C LEU A 78 -20.70 0.04 -11.20
N LEU A 79 -19.79 -0.70 -10.55
CA LEU A 79 -18.89 -0.15 -9.54
C LEU A 79 -18.02 0.98 -10.10
N ALA A 80 -17.32 0.73 -11.21
CA ALA A 80 -16.43 1.71 -11.83
C ALA A 80 -17.16 3.00 -12.20
N THR A 81 -18.32 2.91 -12.87
CA THR A 81 -19.08 4.09 -13.30
C THR A 81 -19.74 4.82 -12.12
N THR A 82 -20.09 4.11 -11.05
CA THR A 82 -20.58 4.74 -9.82
C THR A 82 -19.46 5.56 -9.17
N PHE A 83 -18.26 4.99 -9.02
CA PHE A 83 -17.12 5.70 -8.46
C PHE A 83 -16.65 6.87 -9.32
N GLU A 84 -16.72 6.77 -10.66
CA GLU A 84 -16.46 7.91 -11.54
C GLU A 84 -17.41 9.08 -11.25
N ARG A 85 -18.71 8.78 -11.12
CA ARG A 85 -19.72 9.80 -10.80
C ARG A 85 -19.47 10.41 -9.42
N ASP A 86 -19.21 9.58 -8.41
CA ASP A 86 -19.00 10.03 -7.04
C ASP A 86 -17.70 10.88 -6.94
N ALA A 87 -16.63 10.48 -7.64
CA ALA A 87 -15.40 11.25 -7.75
C ALA A 87 -15.60 12.59 -8.47
N ALA A 88 -16.32 12.61 -9.59
CA ALA A 88 -16.63 13.82 -10.33
C ALA A 88 -17.46 14.80 -9.48
N ALA A 89 -18.47 14.30 -8.76
CA ALA A 89 -19.25 15.08 -7.81
C ALA A 89 -18.42 15.66 -6.66
N GLY A 90 -17.33 14.96 -6.27
CA GLY A 90 -16.31 15.42 -5.31
C GLY A 90 -15.27 16.37 -5.89
N GLY A 91 -15.38 16.78 -7.15
CA GLY A 91 -14.47 17.71 -7.82
C GLY A 91 -13.25 17.07 -8.47
N ALA A 92 -13.22 15.74 -8.60
CA ALA A 92 -12.11 15.06 -9.27
C ALA A 92 -12.07 15.39 -10.77
N ARG A 93 -10.88 15.60 -11.28
CA ARG A 93 -10.60 15.67 -12.73
C ARG A 93 -10.02 14.37 -13.26
N ARG A 94 -9.43 13.56 -12.39
CA ARG A 94 -8.85 12.26 -12.73
C ARG A 94 -9.25 11.23 -11.68
N ILE A 95 -9.42 10.00 -12.12
CA ILE A 95 -9.63 8.86 -11.24
C ILE A 95 -8.65 7.75 -11.60
N HIS A 96 -8.03 7.20 -10.57
CA HIS A 96 -7.24 5.98 -10.67
C HIS A 96 -8.06 4.76 -10.24
N ASN A 97 -7.81 3.62 -10.88
CA ASN A 97 -8.38 2.34 -10.50
C ASN A 97 -7.30 1.26 -10.60
N GLY A 98 -7.00 0.59 -9.48
CA GLY A 98 -6.02 -0.49 -9.42
C GLY A 98 -6.68 -1.83 -9.69
N VAL A 99 -6.08 -2.65 -10.58
CA VAL A 99 -6.54 -4.02 -10.83
C VAL A 99 -5.37 -4.98 -10.79
N TYR A 100 -5.60 -6.21 -10.35
CA TYR A 100 -4.58 -7.26 -10.40
C TYR A 100 -4.05 -7.45 -11.82
N GLU A 101 -2.74 -7.56 -11.96
CA GLU A 101 -2.08 -7.63 -13.26
C GLU A 101 -2.57 -8.79 -14.15
N PRO A 102 -2.80 -10.02 -13.63
CA PRO A 102 -3.34 -11.11 -14.44
C PRO A 102 -4.85 -11.02 -14.70
N ASP A 103 -5.59 -10.10 -14.06
CA ASP A 103 -7.04 -9.96 -14.28
C ASP A 103 -7.35 -9.36 -15.66
N ALA A 104 -7.36 -10.23 -16.67
CA ALA A 104 -7.69 -9.82 -18.03
C ALA A 104 -9.14 -9.31 -18.19
N VAL A 105 -10.06 -9.72 -17.32
CA VAL A 105 -11.47 -9.30 -17.37
C VAL A 105 -11.59 -7.84 -16.92
N ALA A 106 -11.07 -7.52 -15.74
CA ALA A 106 -11.08 -6.15 -15.22
C ALA A 106 -10.27 -5.19 -16.11
N ARG A 107 -9.10 -5.62 -16.60
CA ARG A 107 -8.27 -4.82 -17.53
C ARG A 107 -8.98 -4.51 -18.84
N ARG A 108 -9.69 -5.46 -19.44
CA ARG A 108 -10.51 -5.20 -20.64
C ARG A 108 -11.67 -4.26 -20.35
N LEU A 109 -12.35 -4.48 -19.21
CA LEU A 109 -13.44 -3.61 -18.78
C LEU A 109 -12.97 -2.15 -18.68
N LEU A 110 -11.93 -1.88 -17.88
CA LEU A 110 -11.44 -0.52 -17.68
C LEU A 110 -11.04 0.15 -19.00
N LYS A 111 -10.32 -0.56 -19.87
CA LYS A 111 -10.00 -0.05 -21.21
C LYS A 111 -11.25 0.29 -22.02
N SER A 112 -12.29 -0.56 -21.97
CA SER A 112 -13.53 -0.36 -22.73
C SER A 112 -14.35 0.85 -22.30
N ILE A 113 -14.15 1.32 -21.07
CA ILE A 113 -14.82 2.50 -20.53
C ILE A 113 -13.87 3.73 -20.43
N GLY A 114 -12.73 3.68 -21.13
CA GLY A 114 -11.86 4.83 -21.38
C GLY A 114 -10.68 5.01 -20.43
N TYR A 115 -10.36 4.01 -19.60
CA TYR A 115 -9.14 4.05 -18.80
C TYR A 115 -7.91 3.63 -19.61
N ARG A 116 -6.77 4.20 -19.26
CA ARG A 116 -5.44 3.83 -19.76
C ARG A 116 -4.53 3.37 -18.62
N ALA A 117 -3.70 2.38 -18.86
CA ALA A 117 -2.69 1.94 -17.88
C ALA A 117 -1.61 3.02 -17.74
N VAL A 118 -1.26 3.36 -16.50
CA VAL A 118 -0.29 4.45 -16.20
C VAL A 118 0.85 4.01 -15.28
N ARG A 119 0.68 2.96 -14.46
CA ARG A 119 1.72 2.52 -13.53
C ARG A 119 1.55 1.05 -13.17
N VAL A 120 2.63 0.42 -12.74
CA VAL A 120 2.64 -0.95 -12.23
C VAL A 120 3.22 -0.97 -10.82
N PHE A 121 2.53 -1.64 -9.92
CA PHE A 121 2.97 -1.88 -8.55
C PHE A 121 3.16 -3.37 -8.32
N ARG A 122 4.04 -3.72 -7.40
CA ARG A 122 4.30 -5.09 -6.97
C ARG A 122 4.21 -5.17 -5.46
N GLU A 123 3.65 -6.26 -4.99
CA GLU A 123 3.93 -6.72 -3.64
C GLU A 123 5.11 -7.68 -3.70
N MET A 124 6.10 -7.41 -2.87
CA MET A 124 7.26 -8.28 -2.70
C MET A 124 7.11 -9.01 -1.37
N ARG A 125 7.46 -10.30 -1.33
CA ARG A 125 7.40 -11.14 -0.12
C ARG A 125 8.69 -11.91 0.10
N ILE A 126 8.96 -12.20 1.38
CA ILE A 126 10.01 -13.11 1.81
C ILE A 126 9.49 -14.00 2.94
N GLU A 127 9.87 -15.28 2.92
CA GLU A 127 9.71 -16.22 4.05
C GLU A 127 11.02 -16.22 4.83
N LEU A 128 10.94 -15.91 6.11
CA LEU A 128 12.09 -15.87 7.01
C LEU A 128 12.23 -17.27 7.65
N ALA A 129 13.18 -18.06 7.17
CA ALA A 129 13.43 -19.43 7.70
C ALA A 129 14.32 -19.42 8.95
N ALA A 130 15.06 -18.36 9.20
CA ALA A 130 15.97 -18.18 10.32
C ALA A 130 16.00 -16.71 10.75
N PRO A 131 16.48 -16.40 11.97
CA PRO A 131 16.64 -15.02 12.41
C PRO A 131 17.46 -14.20 11.42
N PRO A 132 16.95 -13.06 10.94
CA PRO A 132 17.72 -12.20 10.05
C PRO A 132 19.00 -11.68 10.72
N PRO A 133 20.07 -11.46 9.96
CA PRO A 133 21.33 -10.94 10.51
C PRO A 133 21.14 -9.55 11.11
N VAL A 134 21.99 -9.22 12.08
CA VAL A 134 22.05 -7.87 12.64
C VAL A 134 22.47 -6.90 11.52
N PRO A 135 21.73 -5.81 11.30
CA PRO A 135 22.07 -4.86 10.26
C PRO A 135 23.41 -4.15 10.57
N THR A 136 24.23 -3.94 9.54
CA THR A 136 25.41 -3.09 9.63
C THR A 136 25.04 -1.69 9.17
N TRP A 137 25.20 -0.72 10.07
CA TRP A 137 24.90 0.68 9.77
C TRP A 137 26.13 1.41 9.22
N PRO A 138 25.96 2.28 8.24
CA PRO A 138 27.04 3.15 7.78
C PRO A 138 27.56 4.05 8.92
N GLU A 139 28.84 4.40 8.85
CA GLU A 139 29.50 5.26 9.84
C GLU A 139 28.77 6.60 10.03
N GLY A 140 28.70 7.09 11.25
CA GLY A 140 28.03 8.34 11.60
C GLY A 140 26.50 8.24 11.74
N LEU A 141 25.92 7.06 11.46
CA LEU A 141 24.48 6.84 11.59
C LEU A 141 24.14 6.02 12.86
N ARG A 142 23.04 6.38 13.48
CA ARG A 142 22.50 5.68 14.66
C ARG A 142 21.07 5.28 14.41
N ALA A 143 20.79 4.00 14.49
CA ALA A 143 19.43 3.47 14.45
C ALA A 143 18.87 3.35 15.87
N ALA A 144 17.61 3.67 16.03
CA ALA A 144 16.87 3.55 17.28
C ALA A 144 15.43 3.15 17.02
N THR A 145 14.77 2.62 18.03
CA THR A 145 13.33 2.44 18.02
C THR A 145 12.64 3.80 18.02
N PHE A 146 11.56 3.91 17.27
CA PHE A 146 10.73 5.10 17.20
C PHE A 146 10.11 5.41 18.55
N ASP A 147 10.17 6.68 18.93
CA ASP A 147 9.53 7.21 20.14
C ASP A 147 8.47 8.23 19.69
N PRO A 148 7.17 7.95 19.87
CA PRO A 148 6.11 8.80 19.32
C PRO A 148 6.13 10.23 19.89
N GLU A 149 6.50 10.42 21.15
CA GLU A 149 6.53 11.74 21.77
C GLU A 149 7.68 12.60 21.24
N ARG A 150 8.83 11.98 21.03
CA ARG A 150 10.04 12.66 20.58
C ARG A 150 10.13 12.80 19.07
N ASP A 151 9.74 11.75 18.34
CA ASP A 151 10.13 11.57 16.94
C ASP A 151 9.02 11.92 15.96
N ALA A 152 7.73 11.83 16.34
CA ALA A 152 6.60 11.80 15.40
C ALA A 152 6.60 12.95 14.39
N LEU A 153 6.75 14.19 14.84
CA LEU A 153 6.70 15.36 13.96
C LEU A 153 7.90 15.39 13.01
N ALA A 154 9.11 15.15 13.51
CA ALA A 154 10.32 15.13 12.69
C ALA A 154 10.35 13.95 11.72
N PHE A 155 9.83 12.80 12.13
CA PHE A 155 9.71 11.61 11.30
C PHE A 155 8.73 11.84 10.13
N HIS A 156 7.55 12.41 10.41
CA HIS A 156 6.59 12.79 9.38
C HIS A 156 7.18 13.77 8.37
N ALA A 157 7.89 14.79 8.83
CA ALA A 157 8.55 15.77 7.94
C ALA A 157 9.63 15.10 7.07
N ALA A 158 10.47 14.24 7.65
CA ALA A 158 11.51 13.49 6.94
C ALA A 158 10.93 12.51 5.91
N GLN A 159 9.85 11.80 6.26
CA GLN A 159 9.11 10.93 5.35
C GLN A 159 8.53 11.72 4.18
N THR A 160 7.86 12.84 4.46
CA THR A 160 7.24 13.71 3.45
C THR A 160 8.28 14.21 2.45
N GLU A 161 9.44 14.69 2.93
CA GLU A 161 10.56 15.10 2.08
C GLU A 161 11.07 13.94 1.22
N ALA A 162 11.25 12.78 1.82
CA ALA A 162 11.80 11.61 1.12
C ALA A 162 10.89 11.11 0.00
N PHE A 163 9.57 11.22 0.14
CA PHE A 163 8.59 10.79 -0.85
C PHE A 163 8.17 11.87 -1.84
N ALA A 164 8.66 13.11 -1.71
CA ALA A 164 8.27 14.22 -2.61
C ALA A 164 8.52 13.93 -4.11
N ASP A 165 9.43 13.00 -4.42
CA ASP A 165 9.73 12.55 -5.80
C ASP A 165 8.91 11.33 -6.24
N ALA A 166 8.11 10.74 -5.36
CA ALA A 166 7.36 9.55 -5.71
C ALA A 166 6.18 9.89 -6.63
N TRP A 167 5.85 8.96 -7.51
CA TRP A 167 4.77 9.13 -8.48
C TRP A 167 3.43 9.41 -7.78
N GLU A 168 2.78 10.51 -8.18
CA GLU A 168 1.48 10.95 -7.64
C GLU A 168 1.44 10.99 -6.10
N TYR A 169 2.58 11.29 -5.48
CA TYR A 169 2.64 11.46 -4.03
C TYR A 169 1.92 12.76 -3.63
N THR A 170 1.02 12.62 -2.68
CA THR A 170 0.35 13.76 -2.04
C THR A 170 0.71 13.74 -0.56
N ALA A 171 1.37 14.79 -0.10
CA ALA A 171 1.70 14.94 1.31
C ALA A 171 0.41 14.99 2.16
N ARG A 172 0.39 14.23 3.24
CA ARG A 172 -0.65 14.35 4.27
C ARG A 172 -0.18 15.35 5.33
N ASP A 173 -1.11 16.10 5.90
CA ASP A 173 -0.81 16.89 7.10
C ASP A 173 -0.51 15.95 8.29
N PHE A 174 0.15 16.50 9.30
CA PHE A 174 0.59 15.72 10.45
C PHE A 174 -0.58 15.09 11.22
N GLU A 175 -1.70 15.79 11.33
CA GLU A 175 -2.89 15.26 12.03
C GLU A 175 -3.45 14.02 11.33
N SER A 176 -3.63 14.10 10.00
CA SER A 176 -4.09 12.96 9.19
C SER A 176 -3.08 11.80 9.23
N TRP A 177 -1.77 12.11 9.17
CA TRP A 177 -0.72 11.10 9.27
C TRP A 177 -0.70 10.42 10.65
N SER A 178 -0.81 11.22 11.72
CA SER A 178 -0.84 10.72 13.10
C SER A 178 -2.04 9.83 13.35
N ARG A 179 -3.22 10.23 12.87
CA ARG A 179 -4.45 9.43 13.00
C ARG A 179 -4.31 8.08 12.28
N THR A 180 -3.77 8.05 11.08
CA THR A 180 -3.62 6.81 10.32
C THR A 180 -2.56 5.88 10.90
N ASN A 181 -1.47 6.42 11.45
CA ASN A 181 -0.31 5.63 11.84
C ASN A 181 -0.21 5.42 13.35
N LEU A 182 -0.37 6.48 14.17
CA LEU A 182 -0.17 6.39 15.62
C LEU A 182 -1.44 5.98 16.38
N ALA A 183 -2.62 6.27 15.82
CA ALA A 183 -3.89 5.87 16.43
C ALA A 183 -4.43 4.55 15.85
N SER A 184 -3.70 3.89 14.93
CA SER A 184 -4.04 2.57 14.42
C SER A 184 -3.92 1.52 15.53
N GLU A 185 -4.82 0.55 15.57
CA GLU A 185 -4.72 -0.62 16.46
C GLU A 185 -3.47 -1.48 16.20
N ARG A 186 -2.89 -1.35 14.99
CA ARG A 186 -1.64 -2.03 14.60
C ARG A 186 -0.37 -1.23 14.92
N PHE A 187 -0.51 -0.07 15.57
CA PHE A 187 0.65 0.71 15.94
C PHE A 187 1.45 0.01 17.03
N ASP A 188 2.69 -0.34 16.70
CA ASP A 188 3.69 -0.82 17.65
C ASP A 188 5.02 -0.10 17.40
N PRO A 189 5.44 0.81 18.29
CA PRO A 189 6.69 1.56 18.12
C PRO A 189 7.92 0.66 18.10
N ALA A 190 7.88 -0.54 18.67
CA ALA A 190 8.98 -1.50 18.63
C ALA A 190 9.29 -1.98 17.21
N LEU A 191 8.31 -1.98 16.32
CA LEU A 191 8.47 -2.38 14.91
C LEU A 191 9.00 -1.24 14.02
N TRP A 192 9.03 0.00 14.53
CA TRP A 192 9.48 1.16 13.75
C TRP A 192 10.93 1.50 14.04
N CYS A 193 11.65 1.93 13.02
CA CYS A 193 13.04 2.35 13.13
C CYS A 193 13.22 3.80 12.69
N VAL A 194 13.98 4.55 13.48
CA VAL A 194 14.48 5.90 13.16
C VAL A 194 15.99 5.84 13.01
N VAL A 195 16.51 6.32 11.88
CA VAL A 195 17.95 6.44 11.65
C VAL A 195 18.34 7.90 11.67
N ARG A 196 19.31 8.25 12.53
CA ARG A 196 19.77 9.62 12.72
C ARG A 196 21.22 9.81 12.26
N ALA A 197 21.46 10.98 11.67
CA ALA A 197 22.79 11.55 11.43
C ALA A 197 22.91 12.81 12.30
N GLY A 198 23.63 12.71 13.42
CA GLY A 198 23.52 13.74 14.46
C GLY A 198 22.09 13.86 15.00
N ASP A 199 21.54 15.06 14.95
CA ASP A 199 20.17 15.33 15.40
C ASP A 199 19.11 15.16 14.31
N GLU A 200 19.53 15.03 13.05
CA GLU A 200 18.60 14.90 11.92
C GLU A 200 18.15 13.45 11.69
N ILE A 201 16.88 13.27 11.36
CA ILE A 201 16.38 11.98 10.87
C ILE A 201 16.80 11.83 9.42
N ALA A 202 17.67 10.85 9.16
CA ALA A 202 18.18 10.53 7.84
C ALA A 202 17.29 9.55 7.08
N ALA A 203 16.67 8.61 7.82
CA ALA A 203 15.88 7.54 7.23
C ALA A 203 14.96 6.91 8.30
N GLY A 204 14.00 6.07 7.87
CA GLY A 204 13.15 5.33 8.80
C GLY A 204 12.26 4.31 8.15
N THR A 205 11.64 3.46 9.00
CA THR A 205 10.65 2.46 8.61
C THR A 205 9.41 2.54 9.48
N ILE A 206 8.26 2.25 8.87
CA ILE A 206 6.99 1.91 9.52
C ILE A 206 6.71 0.46 9.18
N CYS A 207 6.61 -0.38 10.20
CA CYS A 207 6.23 -1.77 10.02
C CYS A 207 5.01 -2.09 10.88
N THR A 208 4.21 -3.05 10.42
CA THR A 208 3.05 -3.59 11.13
C THR A 208 3.13 -5.11 11.18
N ALA A 209 2.67 -5.71 12.26
CA ALA A 209 2.48 -7.15 12.37
C ALA A 209 1.08 -7.56 11.93
N ASN A 210 0.87 -8.85 11.66
CA ASN A 210 -0.44 -9.43 11.31
C ASN A 210 -1.16 -8.70 10.16
N THR A 211 -0.40 -8.22 9.17
CA THR A 211 -0.92 -7.47 8.03
C THR A 211 -0.72 -8.30 6.77
N TYR A 212 -1.79 -8.56 6.01
CA TYR A 212 -1.77 -9.39 4.81
C TYR A 212 -1.12 -10.77 5.02
N GLY A 213 -1.37 -11.37 6.21
CA GLY A 213 -0.91 -12.71 6.58
C GLY A 213 0.55 -12.80 7.02
N GLY A 214 1.11 -11.71 7.51
CA GLY A 214 2.47 -11.64 8.05
C GLY A 214 2.85 -10.25 8.54
N GLY A 215 4.12 -9.99 8.70
CA GLY A 215 4.64 -8.65 8.90
C GLY A 215 4.63 -7.84 7.61
N PHE A 216 4.43 -6.54 7.69
CA PHE A 216 4.43 -5.69 6.51
C PHE A 216 5.26 -4.42 6.73
N VAL A 217 6.14 -4.12 5.76
CA VAL A 217 6.89 -2.86 5.73
C VAL A 217 6.05 -1.85 4.96
N GLN A 218 5.26 -1.05 5.69
CA GLN A 218 4.37 -0.04 5.14
C GLN A 218 5.15 1.11 4.49
N ILE A 219 6.21 1.54 5.16
CA ILE A 219 7.06 2.65 4.75
C ILE A 219 8.51 2.28 4.98
N LEU A 220 9.34 2.52 3.98
CA LEU A 220 10.78 2.55 4.08
C LEU A 220 11.28 3.76 3.30
N PHE A 221 11.94 4.69 3.99
CA PHE A 221 12.43 5.89 3.35
C PHE A 221 13.88 6.21 3.72
N THR A 222 14.57 6.88 2.80
CA THR A 222 15.86 7.54 3.03
C THR A 222 15.79 8.91 2.38
N ARG A 223 16.04 9.97 3.15
CA ARG A 223 16.09 11.35 2.66
C ARG A 223 17.22 11.52 1.63
N ARG A 224 17.04 12.44 0.70
CA ARG A 224 17.96 12.64 -0.46
C ARG A 224 19.44 12.74 -0.09
N PRO A 225 19.87 13.54 0.92
CA PRO A 225 21.29 13.66 1.25
C PRO A 225 21.97 12.34 1.65
N TRP A 226 21.21 11.38 2.14
CA TRP A 226 21.70 10.11 2.66
C TRP A 226 21.43 8.91 1.74
N ARG A 227 20.89 9.13 0.54
CA ARG A 227 20.66 8.04 -0.43
C ARG A 227 21.99 7.50 -0.97
N ARG A 228 21.97 6.23 -1.41
CA ARG A 228 23.12 5.52 -2.04
C ARG A 228 24.30 5.20 -1.09
N HIS A 229 24.07 5.26 0.20
CA HIS A 229 25.06 4.92 1.25
C HIS A 229 24.73 3.59 1.97
N GLY A 230 23.91 2.72 1.37
CA GLY A 230 23.56 1.41 1.97
C GLY A 230 22.47 1.44 3.04
N ILE A 231 21.97 2.62 3.44
CA ILE A 231 20.98 2.77 4.53
C ILE A 231 19.70 1.98 4.27
N GLY A 232 19.19 1.99 3.03
CA GLY A 232 17.99 1.25 2.69
C GLY A 232 18.11 -0.25 2.91
N ALA A 233 19.29 -0.83 2.65
CA ALA A 233 19.55 -2.25 2.91
C ALA A 233 19.63 -2.55 4.41
N ALA A 234 20.27 -1.68 5.18
CA ALA A 234 20.35 -1.82 6.63
C ALA A 234 18.97 -1.67 7.29
N LEU A 235 18.15 -0.70 6.83
CA LEU A 235 16.76 -0.53 7.29
C LEU A 235 15.90 -1.75 7.00
N LEU A 236 16.02 -2.33 5.80
CA LEU A 236 15.24 -3.51 5.44
C LEU A 236 15.64 -4.72 6.29
N ALA A 237 16.94 -4.91 6.53
CA ALA A 237 17.43 -5.97 7.42
C ALA A 237 16.95 -5.76 8.87
N ASP A 238 16.95 -4.51 9.36
CA ASP A 238 16.41 -4.15 10.68
C ASP A 238 14.90 -4.42 10.76
N ALA A 239 14.14 -4.04 9.74
CA ALA A 239 12.71 -4.32 9.66
C ALA A 239 12.42 -5.82 9.71
N PHE A 240 13.14 -6.63 8.93
CA PHE A 240 13.00 -8.10 8.96
C PHE A 240 13.30 -8.66 10.35
N ARG A 241 14.35 -8.14 11.00
CA ARG A 241 14.72 -8.58 12.33
C ARG A 241 13.66 -8.23 13.38
N ARG A 242 13.17 -6.99 13.42
CA ARG A 242 12.11 -6.55 14.34
C ARG A 242 10.84 -7.38 14.16
N LEU A 243 10.42 -7.60 12.91
CA LEU A 243 9.26 -8.43 12.60
C LEU A 243 9.48 -9.89 13.02
N TRP A 244 10.67 -10.45 12.80
CA TRP A 244 11.03 -11.79 13.28
C TRP A 244 10.97 -11.89 14.81
N GLU A 245 11.53 -10.93 15.52
CA GLU A 245 11.51 -10.86 16.99
C GLU A 245 10.07 -10.71 17.51
N GLY A 246 9.21 -10.01 16.76
CA GLY A 246 7.76 -9.91 16.98
C GLY A 246 6.95 -11.16 16.63
N GLY A 247 7.61 -12.23 16.14
CA GLY A 247 6.95 -13.50 15.83
C GLY A 247 6.61 -13.73 14.37
N GLU A 248 6.82 -12.74 13.50
CA GLU A 248 6.53 -12.87 12.08
C GLU A 248 7.54 -13.75 11.35
N ARG A 249 7.05 -14.55 10.42
CA ARG A 249 7.89 -15.45 9.60
C ARG A 249 7.77 -15.15 8.11
N ARG A 250 6.76 -14.39 7.73
CA ARG A 250 6.56 -13.85 6.39
C ARG A 250 6.59 -12.34 6.46
N VAL A 251 7.26 -11.69 5.52
CA VAL A 251 7.27 -10.21 5.43
C VAL A 251 6.95 -9.78 4.02
N GLY A 252 6.00 -8.85 3.91
CA GLY A 252 5.59 -8.20 2.67
C GLY A 252 5.92 -6.71 2.62
N LEU A 253 5.92 -6.16 1.43
CA LEU A 253 5.91 -4.71 1.17
C LEU A 253 5.37 -4.41 -0.22
N GLY A 254 4.82 -3.21 -0.40
CA GLY A 254 4.45 -2.67 -1.70
C GLY A 254 5.56 -1.86 -2.35
N VAL A 255 5.73 -1.96 -3.66
CA VAL A 255 6.71 -1.16 -4.42
C VAL A 255 6.18 -0.74 -5.77
N ASP A 256 6.48 0.49 -6.15
CA ASP A 256 6.34 0.98 -7.51
C ASP A 256 7.42 0.32 -8.39
N ALA A 257 7.00 -0.55 -9.31
CA ALA A 257 7.92 -1.31 -10.17
C ALA A 257 8.73 -0.42 -11.13
N GLU A 258 8.26 0.80 -11.36
CA GLU A 258 8.88 1.78 -12.24
C GLU A 258 9.57 2.91 -11.47
N SER A 259 9.76 2.73 -10.14
CA SER A 259 10.42 3.73 -9.31
C SER A 259 11.86 3.98 -9.75
N VAL A 260 12.19 5.25 -9.94
CA VAL A 260 13.55 5.71 -10.29
C VAL A 260 14.57 5.52 -9.16
N THR A 261 14.11 5.22 -7.94
CA THR A 261 15.00 5.05 -6.78
C THR A 261 15.76 3.73 -6.78
N GLY A 262 15.33 2.77 -7.59
CA GLY A 262 15.89 1.42 -7.61
C GLY A 262 15.46 0.55 -6.43
N ALA A 263 14.37 0.89 -5.75
CA ALA A 263 13.85 0.18 -4.59
C ALA A 263 13.52 -1.28 -4.91
N PHE A 264 12.96 -1.57 -6.08
CA PHE A 264 12.68 -2.94 -6.51
C PHE A 264 13.93 -3.84 -6.46
N ARG A 265 15.07 -3.37 -7.00
CA ARG A 265 16.33 -4.10 -6.96
C ARG A 265 16.90 -4.28 -5.54
N LEU A 266 16.62 -3.32 -4.65
CA LEU A 266 17.01 -3.43 -3.25
C LEU A 266 16.29 -4.63 -2.60
N TYR A 267 14.99 -4.77 -2.84
CA TYR A 267 14.16 -5.84 -2.29
C TYR A 267 14.53 -7.21 -2.85
N GLU A 268 14.78 -7.31 -4.16
CA GLU A 268 15.28 -8.55 -4.78
C GLU A 268 16.62 -9.01 -4.16
N ARG A 269 17.57 -8.07 -3.96
CA ARG A 269 18.84 -8.39 -3.31
C ARG A 269 18.71 -8.81 -1.86
N ALA A 270 17.67 -8.39 -1.17
CA ALA A 270 17.34 -8.84 0.17
C ALA A 270 16.62 -10.20 0.20
N GLY A 271 16.42 -10.86 -0.96
CA GLY A 271 15.79 -12.16 -1.09
C GLY A 271 14.27 -12.13 -1.23
N MET A 272 13.66 -10.95 -1.35
CA MET A 272 12.23 -10.85 -1.63
C MET A 272 11.90 -11.20 -3.08
N THR A 273 10.74 -11.79 -3.29
CA THR A 273 10.22 -12.15 -4.61
C THR A 273 8.86 -11.52 -4.85
N PRO A 274 8.50 -11.18 -6.12
CA PRO A 274 7.16 -10.70 -6.44
C PRO A 274 6.09 -11.75 -6.11
N ALA A 275 5.06 -11.34 -5.36
CA ALA A 275 3.92 -12.18 -4.98
C ALA A 275 2.66 -11.77 -5.72
N LEU A 276 2.29 -10.49 -5.66
CA LEU A 276 1.14 -9.92 -6.34
C LEU A 276 1.57 -8.73 -7.20
N GLY A 277 0.75 -8.36 -8.16
CA GLY A 277 0.99 -7.20 -9.01
C GLY A 277 -0.29 -6.48 -9.36
N TRP A 278 -0.24 -5.16 -9.40
CA TRP A 278 -1.36 -4.31 -9.80
C TRP A 278 -0.95 -3.39 -10.94
N VAL A 279 -1.87 -3.23 -11.88
CA VAL A 279 -1.79 -2.21 -12.90
C VAL A 279 -2.71 -1.08 -12.50
N GLN A 280 -2.15 0.10 -12.33
CA GLN A 280 -2.91 1.31 -12.09
C GLN A 280 -3.41 1.84 -13.42
N TYR A 281 -4.72 2.03 -13.50
CA TYR A 281 -5.40 2.63 -14.64
C TYR A 281 -5.86 4.04 -14.28
N GLU A 282 -5.82 4.95 -15.23
CA GLU A 282 -6.25 6.34 -15.09
C GLU A 282 -7.32 6.68 -16.12
N LYS A 283 -8.28 7.50 -15.72
CA LYS A 283 -9.26 8.13 -16.59
C LYS A 283 -9.43 9.59 -16.23
N GLU A 284 -9.47 10.45 -17.25
CA GLU A 284 -9.90 11.85 -17.10
C GLU A 284 -11.42 11.90 -16.96
N LEU A 285 -11.88 12.63 -15.96
CA LEU A 285 -13.30 12.87 -15.72
C LEU A 285 -13.71 14.21 -16.35
N ARG A 286 -14.85 14.21 -17.01
CA ARG A 286 -15.43 15.47 -17.50
C ARG A 286 -15.98 16.25 -16.32
N ALA A 287 -15.69 17.54 -16.27
CA ALA A 287 -16.34 18.42 -15.30
C ALA A 287 -17.86 18.29 -15.47
N THR A 288 -18.55 17.94 -14.40
CA THR A 288 -20.01 18.08 -14.33
C THR A 288 -20.31 19.57 -14.36
N GLY A 289 -20.80 20.06 -15.51
CA GLY A 289 -21.25 21.44 -15.69
C GLY A 289 -22.45 21.76 -14.80
#